data_c43e7a9f78c2d8fdb71b04c147c78c22
#
_entry.id   c43e7a9f78c2d8fdb71b04c147c78c22
#
_cell.length_a   1.000
_cell.length_b   1.000
_cell.length_c   1.000
_cell.angle_alpha   90.00
_cell.angle_beta   90.00
_cell.angle_gamma   90.00
#
_symmetry.space_group_name_H-M   'P 1'
#
loop_
_entity.id
_entity.type
_entity.pdbx_description
1 polymer ?
#
loop_
_entity_poly.entity_id
_entity_poly.type
_entity_poly.pdbx_seq_one_letter_code
_entity_poly.pdbx_strand_id
1 'polypeptide(L)'
;MSIRKENMTTTKYCPRCKKEKTLDLFNKHRRTKDGLQGYCKTCQIEIQEIKYLDPNFVKKQRELVLKSGKIYNQTPHRKAANRIRNKNRYIIKNIKTVSNEIVKKHVGCDKDIFIASYEEHFRKNPGMTWDNFKVWHNDHITELTRFTLDSEESIRKANHYTNLRPMWATPNMKRAQYRKK
;
A
#
# COMPACT_ATOMS: atom_id res chain seq x y z
N MET A 1 -5.86 -15.56 -54.70
CA MET A 1 -6.24 -15.20 -53.32
C MET A 1 -5.45 -13.96 -52.90
N SER A 2 -6.10 -12.80 -52.88
CA SER A 2 -5.46 -11.51 -52.59
C SER A 2 -5.48 -11.28 -51.09
N ILE A 3 -4.30 -11.32 -50.46
CA ILE A 3 -4.15 -11.02 -49.05
C ILE A 3 -4.22 -9.49 -48.91
N ARG A 4 -5.36 -8.97 -48.43
CA ARG A 4 -5.46 -7.58 -48.01
C ARG A 4 -4.49 -7.35 -46.86
N LYS A 5 -3.37 -6.67 -47.09
CA LYS A 5 -2.56 -6.06 -46.06
C LYS A 5 -3.41 -4.98 -45.40
N GLU A 6 -3.93 -5.29 -44.20
CA GLU A 6 -4.49 -4.24 -43.34
C GLU A 6 -3.36 -3.28 -42.97
N ASN A 7 -3.45 -2.05 -43.43
CA ASN A 7 -2.58 -0.96 -43.03
C ASN A 7 -2.81 -0.73 -41.52
N MET A 8 -2.01 -1.36 -40.69
CA MET A 8 -1.97 -1.04 -39.24
C MET A 8 -1.48 0.40 -39.12
N THR A 9 -2.40 1.31 -38.85
CA THR A 9 -2.08 2.70 -38.54
C THR A 9 -1.21 2.69 -37.29
N THR A 10 0.05 3.08 -37.43
CA THR A 10 1.03 3.15 -36.34
C THR A 10 0.93 4.45 -35.56
N THR A 11 0.06 5.37 -36.00
CA THR A 11 -0.14 6.71 -35.43
C THR A 11 -1.62 6.98 -35.14
N LYS A 12 -1.85 7.93 -34.23
CA LYS A 12 -3.17 8.46 -33.87
C LYS A 12 -3.10 9.97 -33.72
N TYR A 13 -4.09 10.65 -34.25
CA TYR A 13 -4.22 12.09 -34.10
C TYR A 13 -4.66 12.50 -32.71
N CYS A 14 -3.94 13.45 -32.09
CA CYS A 14 -4.32 14.06 -30.83
C CYS A 14 -5.01 15.41 -31.08
N PRO A 15 -6.33 15.55 -30.82
CA PRO A 15 -7.08 16.77 -31.15
C PRO A 15 -6.68 17.98 -30.30
N ARG A 16 -6.03 17.78 -29.13
CA ARG A 16 -5.60 18.89 -28.29
C ARG A 16 -4.32 19.56 -28.78
N CYS A 17 -3.26 18.79 -29.03
CA CYS A 17 -2.03 19.34 -29.58
C CYS A 17 -2.00 19.38 -31.12
N LYS A 18 -3.08 18.91 -31.78
CA LYS A 18 -3.26 18.87 -33.25
C LYS A 18 -2.08 18.18 -33.97
N LYS A 19 -1.58 17.08 -33.42
CA LYS A 19 -0.43 16.34 -33.96
C LYS A 19 -0.73 14.84 -34.07
N GLU A 20 -0.25 14.22 -35.14
CA GLU A 20 -0.13 12.77 -35.25
C GLU A 20 0.98 12.29 -34.31
N LYS A 21 0.70 11.22 -33.57
CA LYS A 21 1.64 10.63 -32.61
C LYS A 21 1.54 9.11 -32.64
N THR A 22 2.62 8.43 -32.32
CA THR A 22 2.65 6.97 -32.21
C THR A 22 1.70 6.47 -31.12
N LEU A 23 1.16 5.27 -31.26
CA LEU A 23 0.12 4.73 -30.38
C LEU A 23 0.59 4.55 -28.92
N ASP A 24 1.87 4.32 -28.71
CA ASP A 24 2.49 4.20 -27.39
C ASP A 24 2.43 5.50 -26.55
N LEU A 25 2.25 6.64 -27.21
CA LEU A 25 2.06 7.94 -26.57
C LEU A 25 0.62 8.19 -26.11
N PHE A 26 -0.27 7.22 -26.25
CA PHE A 26 -1.63 7.27 -25.72
C PHE A 26 -1.83 6.24 -24.62
N ASN A 27 -2.61 6.58 -23.60
CA ASN A 27 -2.98 5.63 -22.56
C ASN A 27 -4.06 4.67 -23.08
N LYS A 28 -4.03 3.42 -22.62
CA LYS A 28 -5.07 2.44 -22.94
C LYS A 28 -6.42 2.87 -22.36
N HIS A 29 -7.50 2.62 -23.13
CA HIS A 29 -8.85 2.92 -22.70
C HIS A 29 -9.85 1.86 -23.19
N ARG A 30 -10.42 1.10 -22.28
CA ARG A 30 -11.22 -0.10 -22.59
C ARG A 30 -12.53 0.15 -23.37
N ARG A 31 -13.06 1.39 -23.34
CA ARG A 31 -14.35 1.73 -23.93
C ARG A 31 -14.26 2.42 -25.31
N THR A 32 -13.07 2.69 -25.80
CA THR A 32 -12.87 3.28 -27.14
C THR A 32 -12.66 2.18 -28.17
N LYS A 33 -13.07 2.42 -29.43
CA LYS A 33 -12.97 1.43 -30.51
C LYS A 33 -11.52 0.99 -30.79
N ASP A 34 -10.58 1.92 -30.66
CA ASP A 34 -9.14 1.69 -30.86
C ASP A 34 -8.39 1.29 -29.58
N GLY A 35 -9.09 1.16 -28.46
CA GLY A 35 -8.50 0.80 -27.17
C GLY A 35 -7.61 1.88 -26.51
N LEU A 36 -7.60 3.12 -27.04
CA LEU A 36 -6.73 4.19 -26.59
C LEU A 36 -7.51 5.46 -26.23
N GLN A 37 -6.97 6.25 -25.32
CA GLN A 37 -7.57 7.54 -24.97
C GLN A 37 -7.49 8.55 -26.11
N GLY A 38 -8.43 9.52 -26.15
CA GLY A 38 -8.53 10.52 -27.21
C GLY A 38 -7.37 11.52 -27.23
N TYR A 39 -6.76 11.82 -26.08
CA TYR A 39 -5.61 12.73 -25.96
C TYR A 39 -4.32 11.97 -25.66
N CYS A 40 -3.20 12.45 -26.19
CA CYS A 40 -1.88 11.88 -25.86
C CYS A 40 -1.54 12.10 -24.39
N LYS A 41 -0.58 11.32 -23.88
CA LYS A 41 -0.13 11.34 -22.47
C LYS A 41 0.26 12.74 -21.98
N THR A 42 1.01 13.48 -22.79
CA THR A 42 1.45 14.84 -22.47
C THR A 42 0.24 15.78 -22.29
N CYS A 43 -0.69 15.79 -23.25
CA CYS A 43 -1.90 16.61 -23.16
C CYS A 43 -2.82 16.23 -22.01
N GLN A 44 -2.82 14.97 -21.61
CA GLN A 44 -3.56 14.53 -20.41
C GLN A 44 -2.96 15.06 -19.12
N ILE A 45 -1.62 15.08 -19.01
CA ILE A 45 -0.92 15.68 -17.87
C ILE A 45 -1.27 17.15 -17.76
N GLU A 46 -1.16 17.91 -18.86
CA GLU A 46 -1.52 19.33 -18.88
C GLU A 46 -3.00 19.58 -18.48
N ILE A 47 -3.94 18.73 -18.93
CA ILE A 47 -5.34 18.83 -18.52
C ILE A 47 -5.49 18.61 -17.01
N GLN A 48 -4.76 17.65 -16.47
CA GLN A 48 -4.79 17.39 -15.01
C GLN A 48 -4.19 18.56 -14.23
N GLU A 49 -3.06 19.08 -14.65
CA GLU A 49 -2.43 20.23 -14.02
C GLU A 49 -3.36 21.44 -13.96
N ILE A 50 -4.03 21.77 -15.09
CA ILE A 50 -5.03 22.85 -15.15
C ILE A 50 -6.19 22.59 -14.17
N LYS A 51 -6.70 21.36 -14.08
CA LYS A 51 -7.77 21.01 -13.12
C LYS A 51 -7.33 21.18 -11.66
N TYR A 52 -6.07 20.86 -11.35
CA TYR A 52 -5.55 21.03 -9.99
C TYR A 52 -5.23 22.48 -9.63
N LEU A 53 -5.26 23.42 -10.59
CA LEU A 53 -5.23 24.85 -10.30
C LEU A 53 -6.59 25.39 -9.81
N ASP A 54 -7.70 24.67 -10.04
CA ASP A 54 -9.02 25.03 -9.52
C ASP A 54 -9.16 24.60 -8.05
N PRO A 55 -9.27 25.54 -7.08
CA PRO A 55 -9.43 25.24 -5.67
C PRO A 55 -10.67 24.39 -5.37
N ASN A 56 -11.77 24.60 -6.11
CA ASN A 56 -13.02 23.87 -5.93
C ASN A 56 -12.87 22.40 -6.36
N PHE A 57 -12.17 22.16 -7.47
CA PHE A 57 -11.85 20.81 -7.91
C PHE A 57 -10.99 20.09 -6.87
N VAL A 58 -9.94 20.74 -6.37
CA VAL A 58 -9.05 20.17 -5.34
C VAL A 58 -9.82 19.85 -4.05
N LYS A 59 -10.69 20.77 -3.59
CA LYS A 59 -11.53 20.56 -2.42
C LYS A 59 -12.44 19.35 -2.59
N LYS A 60 -13.14 19.24 -3.73
CA LYS A 60 -14.02 18.12 -4.04
C LYS A 60 -13.27 16.77 -4.07
N GLN A 61 -12.06 16.74 -4.66
CA GLN A 61 -11.23 15.54 -4.68
C GLN A 61 -10.81 15.11 -3.26
N ARG A 62 -10.41 16.06 -2.41
CA ARG A 62 -10.07 15.79 -1.00
C ARG A 62 -11.26 15.21 -0.24
N GLU A 63 -12.45 15.77 -0.42
CA GLU A 63 -13.69 15.27 0.23
C GLU A 63 -14.01 13.83 -0.21
N LEU A 64 -13.89 13.51 -1.51
CA LEU A 64 -14.09 12.16 -2.03
C LEU A 64 -13.10 11.16 -1.44
N VAL A 65 -11.82 11.52 -1.37
CA VAL A 65 -10.77 10.68 -0.78
C VAL A 65 -11.02 10.45 0.71
N LEU A 66 -11.38 11.50 1.46
CA LEU A 66 -11.72 11.40 2.88
C LEU A 66 -12.95 10.51 3.10
N LYS A 67 -14.00 10.68 2.30
CA LYS A 67 -15.22 9.86 2.36
C LYS A 67 -14.89 8.38 2.10
N SER A 68 -14.17 8.08 1.05
CA SER A 68 -13.76 6.71 0.69
C SER A 68 -12.89 6.09 1.79
N GLY A 69 -11.94 6.85 2.33
CA GLY A 69 -11.07 6.42 3.42
C GLY A 69 -11.85 6.13 4.71
N LYS A 70 -12.86 6.95 5.04
CA LYS A 70 -13.74 6.70 6.19
C LYS A 70 -14.50 5.40 6.04
N ILE A 71 -15.13 5.16 4.87
CA ILE A 71 -15.87 3.93 4.58
C ILE A 71 -14.94 2.71 4.68
N TYR A 72 -13.76 2.75 4.02
CA TYR A 72 -12.78 1.67 4.04
C TYR A 72 -12.32 1.33 5.46
N ASN A 73 -12.04 2.34 6.29
CA ASN A 73 -11.58 2.15 7.66
C ASN A 73 -12.66 1.62 8.61
N GLN A 74 -13.94 1.65 8.23
CA GLN A 74 -15.04 1.13 9.03
C GLN A 74 -15.30 -0.37 8.82
N THR A 75 -14.71 -0.99 7.80
CA THR A 75 -14.90 -2.44 7.59
C THR A 75 -14.38 -3.23 8.80
N PRO A 76 -15.08 -4.33 9.19
CA PRO A 76 -14.66 -5.17 10.33
C PRO A 76 -13.20 -5.62 10.23
N HIS A 77 -12.81 -6.10 9.06
CA HIS A 77 -11.43 -6.53 8.79
C HIS A 77 -10.42 -5.39 9.03
N ARG A 78 -10.70 -4.17 8.53
CA ARG A 78 -9.80 -3.03 8.72
C ARG A 78 -9.70 -2.58 10.16
N LYS A 79 -10.84 -2.61 10.89
CA LYS A 79 -10.85 -2.34 12.33
C LYS A 79 -9.99 -3.35 13.10
N ALA A 80 -10.12 -4.64 12.79
CA ALA A 80 -9.29 -5.70 13.39
C ALA A 80 -7.81 -5.49 13.06
N ALA A 81 -7.46 -5.29 11.80
CA ALA A 81 -6.08 -5.02 11.38
C ALA A 81 -5.48 -3.78 12.06
N ASN A 82 -6.25 -2.71 12.23
CA ASN A 82 -5.79 -1.51 12.92
C ASN A 82 -5.60 -1.75 14.43
N ARG A 83 -6.47 -2.53 15.08
CA ARG A 83 -6.29 -2.94 16.48
C ARG A 83 -4.98 -3.71 16.67
N ILE A 84 -4.69 -4.67 15.78
CA ILE A 84 -3.43 -5.43 15.79
C ILE A 84 -2.25 -4.47 15.70
N ARG A 85 -2.20 -3.60 14.69
CA ARG A 85 -1.09 -2.65 14.48
C ARG A 85 -0.90 -1.71 15.66
N ASN A 86 -1.97 -1.18 16.22
CA ASN A 86 -1.91 -0.27 17.36
C ASN A 86 -1.39 -0.98 18.61
N LYS A 87 -1.83 -2.20 18.86
CA LYS A 87 -1.36 -2.99 19.99
C LYS A 87 0.11 -3.38 19.84
N ASN A 88 0.53 -3.79 18.64
CA ASN A 88 1.95 -4.06 18.35
C ASN A 88 2.81 -2.82 18.60
N ARG A 89 2.38 -1.66 18.11
CA ARG A 89 3.08 -0.39 18.36
C ARG A 89 3.18 -0.07 19.84
N TYR A 90 2.10 -0.31 20.60
CA TYR A 90 2.12 -0.13 22.05
C TYR A 90 3.13 -1.05 22.72
N ILE A 91 3.13 -2.35 22.40
CA ILE A 91 4.07 -3.34 22.96
C ILE A 91 5.51 -2.94 22.65
N ILE A 92 5.81 -2.64 21.40
CA ILE A 92 7.17 -2.27 20.96
C ILE A 92 7.64 -0.99 21.67
N LYS A 93 6.82 0.05 21.70
CA LYS A 93 7.16 1.31 22.37
C LYS A 93 7.42 1.16 23.86
N ASN A 94 6.72 0.23 24.51
CA ASN A 94 6.81 0.00 25.95
C ASN A 94 7.47 -1.34 26.29
N ILE A 95 8.34 -1.86 25.41
CA ILE A 95 8.89 -3.22 25.57
C ILE A 95 9.60 -3.42 26.90
N LYS A 96 10.24 -2.38 27.45
CA LYS A 96 10.94 -2.43 28.72
C LYS A 96 9.97 -2.58 29.92
N THR A 97 8.76 -2.03 29.84
CA THR A 97 7.80 -1.92 30.95
C THR A 97 6.52 -2.73 30.77
N VAL A 98 6.18 -3.15 29.57
CA VAL A 98 4.97 -3.95 29.29
C VAL A 98 5.04 -5.31 29.98
N SER A 99 3.92 -5.76 30.57
CA SER A 99 3.87 -7.06 31.25
C SER A 99 3.97 -8.24 30.27
N ASN A 100 4.53 -9.36 30.76
CA ASN A 100 4.61 -10.60 30.00
C ASN A 100 3.23 -11.10 29.53
N GLU A 101 2.21 -11.00 30.36
CA GLU A 101 0.85 -11.43 30.03
C GLU A 101 0.28 -10.69 28.82
N ILE A 102 0.51 -9.38 28.73
CA ILE A 102 0.05 -8.58 27.57
C ILE A 102 0.76 -9.06 26.30
N VAL A 103 2.06 -9.28 26.35
CA VAL A 103 2.85 -9.78 25.22
C VAL A 103 2.36 -11.17 24.83
N LYS A 104 2.31 -12.12 25.78
CA LYS A 104 1.88 -13.49 25.54
C LYS A 104 0.47 -13.59 24.94
N LYS A 105 -0.49 -12.85 25.50
CA LYS A 105 -1.85 -12.79 25.00
C LYS A 105 -1.93 -12.27 23.55
N HIS A 106 -1.04 -11.35 23.18
CA HIS A 106 -1.17 -10.63 21.93
C HIS A 106 -0.31 -11.20 20.79
N VAL A 107 0.91 -11.69 21.07
CA VAL A 107 1.84 -12.21 20.07
C VAL A 107 2.12 -13.71 20.22
N GLY A 108 1.52 -14.37 21.21
CA GLY A 108 1.53 -15.83 21.35
C GLY A 108 2.81 -16.43 21.94
N CYS A 109 3.71 -15.62 22.50
CA CYS A 109 4.91 -16.10 23.21
C CYS A 109 5.22 -15.23 24.43
N ASP A 110 6.09 -15.72 25.29
CA ASP A 110 6.60 -14.95 26.41
C ASP A 110 7.45 -13.76 25.93
N LYS A 111 7.49 -12.70 26.74
CA LYS A 111 8.14 -11.43 26.41
C LYS A 111 9.61 -11.61 26.02
N ASP A 112 10.33 -12.47 26.73
CA ASP A 112 11.76 -12.70 26.47
C ASP A 112 11.99 -13.38 25.12
N ILE A 113 11.11 -14.32 24.73
CA ILE A 113 11.12 -14.94 23.40
C ILE A 113 10.86 -13.90 22.32
N PHE A 114 9.88 -13.00 22.54
CA PHE A 114 9.57 -11.93 21.62
C PHE A 114 10.76 -10.97 21.45
N ILE A 115 11.38 -10.56 22.55
CA ILE A 115 12.58 -9.71 22.55
C ILE A 115 13.72 -10.39 21.79
N ALA A 116 14.04 -11.64 22.12
CA ALA A 116 15.11 -12.39 21.48
C ALA A 116 14.92 -12.52 19.97
N SER A 117 13.67 -12.75 19.50
CA SER A 117 13.36 -12.84 18.08
C SER A 117 13.63 -11.52 17.34
N TYR A 118 13.36 -10.38 17.97
CA TYR A 118 13.63 -9.07 17.38
C TYR A 118 15.11 -8.71 17.41
N GLU A 119 15.81 -9.03 18.50
CA GLU A 119 17.24 -8.79 18.63
C GLU A 119 18.06 -9.62 17.65
N GLU A 120 17.60 -10.83 17.30
CA GLU A 120 18.19 -11.59 16.19
C GLU A 120 18.09 -10.83 14.86
N HIS A 121 16.96 -10.20 14.58
CA HIS A 121 16.81 -9.35 13.42
C HIS A 121 17.66 -8.09 13.49
N PHE A 122 17.81 -7.47 14.66
CA PHE A 122 18.68 -6.30 14.85
C PHE A 122 20.15 -6.62 14.61
N ARG A 123 20.63 -7.80 15.04
CA ARG A 123 21.99 -8.26 14.71
C ARG A 123 22.26 -8.36 13.22
N LYS A 124 21.23 -8.76 12.44
CA LYS A 124 21.30 -8.86 10.97
C LYS A 124 21.13 -7.50 10.28
N ASN A 125 20.72 -6.46 10.99
CA ASN A 125 20.44 -5.12 10.49
C ASN A 125 21.12 -4.05 11.37
N PRO A 126 22.44 -3.87 11.26
CA PRO A 126 23.18 -2.93 12.09
C PRO A 126 22.57 -1.54 12.12
N GLY A 127 22.48 -0.94 13.30
CA GLY A 127 21.86 0.36 13.52
C GLY A 127 20.36 0.30 13.86
N MET A 128 19.71 -0.88 13.79
CA MET A 128 18.33 -1.08 14.25
C MET A 128 18.31 -1.45 15.72
N THR A 129 17.54 -0.71 16.55
CA THR A 129 17.45 -0.92 17.98
C THR A 129 16.03 -0.66 18.50
N TRP A 130 15.74 -1.04 19.74
CA TRP A 130 14.47 -0.72 20.40
C TRP A 130 14.26 0.80 20.56
N ASP A 131 15.30 1.57 20.77
CA ASP A 131 15.22 3.00 21.06
C ASP A 131 14.95 3.85 19.79
N ASN A 132 15.25 3.29 18.61
CA ASN A 132 15.02 3.98 17.34
C ASN A 132 13.83 3.43 16.53
N PHE A 133 12.81 2.89 17.17
CA PHE A 133 11.63 2.30 16.52
C PHE A 133 10.87 3.22 15.54
N LYS A 134 11.27 4.49 15.40
CA LYS A 134 10.73 5.42 14.41
C LYS A 134 11.30 5.20 13.02
N VAL A 135 12.52 4.65 12.90
CA VAL A 135 13.20 4.42 11.61
C VAL A 135 12.95 3.01 11.05
N TRP A 136 12.31 2.15 11.81
CA TRP A 136 11.85 0.84 11.37
C TRP A 136 10.38 0.59 11.73
N HIS A 137 9.76 -0.35 11.07
CA HIS A 137 8.37 -0.73 11.27
C HIS A 137 8.27 -2.19 11.68
N ASN A 138 7.28 -2.50 12.52
CA ASN A 138 6.84 -3.89 12.69
C ASN A 138 6.08 -4.33 11.44
N ASP A 139 6.65 -5.25 10.68
CA ASP A 139 6.07 -5.82 9.46
C ASP A 139 5.49 -7.22 9.76
N HIS A 140 4.41 -7.57 9.06
CA HIS A 140 3.87 -8.92 9.05
C HIS A 140 4.44 -9.65 7.84
N ILE A 141 5.14 -10.77 8.06
CA ILE A 141 5.72 -11.62 7.00
C ILE A 141 4.62 -12.06 6.04
N THR A 142 3.57 -12.69 6.58
CA THR A 142 2.30 -12.90 5.89
C THR A 142 1.37 -11.72 6.20
N GLU A 143 0.94 -11.02 5.17
CA GLU A 143 0.15 -9.81 5.30
C GLU A 143 -1.19 -10.02 6.00
N LEU A 144 -1.64 -9.06 6.80
CA LEU A 144 -2.95 -9.09 7.46
C LEU A 144 -4.12 -9.26 6.47
N THR A 145 -3.95 -8.86 5.22
CA THR A 145 -4.94 -9.04 4.15
C THR A 145 -5.13 -10.49 3.72
N ARG A 146 -4.20 -11.38 4.07
CA ARG A 146 -4.29 -12.83 3.80
C ARG A 146 -5.07 -13.60 4.88
N PHE A 147 -5.45 -12.93 5.98
CA PHE A 147 -6.23 -13.50 7.07
C PHE A 147 -7.63 -12.88 7.06
N THR A 148 -8.63 -13.63 7.46
CA THR A 148 -10.02 -13.14 7.55
C THR A 148 -10.21 -12.14 8.69
N LEU A 149 -9.45 -12.31 9.79
CA LEU A 149 -9.49 -11.50 11.01
C LEU A 149 -10.89 -11.41 11.65
N ASP A 150 -11.71 -12.42 11.44
CA ASP A 150 -13.10 -12.54 11.90
C ASP A 150 -13.24 -13.36 13.19
N SER A 151 -12.22 -14.12 13.54
CA SER A 151 -12.15 -14.96 14.74
C SER A 151 -10.89 -14.66 15.56
N GLU A 152 -10.93 -14.99 16.86
CA GLU A 152 -9.73 -14.88 17.71
C GLU A 152 -8.58 -15.76 17.19
N GLU A 153 -8.89 -16.93 16.68
CA GLU A 153 -7.87 -17.84 16.13
C GLU A 153 -7.18 -17.22 14.91
N SER A 154 -7.95 -16.67 13.96
CA SER A 154 -7.41 -15.98 12.78
C SER A 154 -6.55 -14.78 13.20
N ILE A 155 -6.99 -14.02 14.21
CA ILE A 155 -6.23 -12.89 14.75
C ILE A 155 -4.93 -13.35 15.42
N ARG A 156 -4.96 -14.44 16.21
CA ARG A 156 -3.77 -15.01 16.85
C ARG A 156 -2.76 -15.50 15.82
N LYS A 157 -3.21 -16.23 14.79
CA LYS A 157 -2.35 -16.69 13.68
C LYS A 157 -1.71 -15.51 12.95
N ALA A 158 -2.50 -14.50 12.62
CA ALA A 158 -2.03 -13.32 11.91
C ALA A 158 -0.98 -12.53 12.70
N ASN A 159 -1.13 -12.46 14.02
CA ASN A 159 -0.27 -11.67 14.90
C ASN A 159 0.72 -12.50 15.73
N HIS A 160 0.87 -13.78 15.44
CA HIS A 160 1.85 -14.61 16.12
C HIS A 160 3.28 -14.06 15.90
N TYR A 161 4.13 -14.13 16.94
CA TYR A 161 5.47 -13.53 16.87
C TYR A 161 6.31 -14.02 15.68
N THR A 162 6.12 -15.27 15.25
CA THR A 162 6.79 -15.84 14.07
C THR A 162 6.36 -15.20 12.75
N ASN A 163 5.22 -14.50 12.75
CA ASN A 163 4.74 -13.72 11.60
C ASN A 163 5.15 -12.24 11.68
N LEU A 164 5.87 -11.85 12.72
CA LEU A 164 6.30 -10.47 12.96
C LEU A 164 7.81 -10.34 12.76
N ARG A 165 8.23 -9.21 12.20
CA ARG A 165 9.65 -8.85 12.09
C ARG A 165 9.83 -7.33 12.08
N PRO A 166 10.94 -6.82 12.60
CA PRO A 166 11.33 -5.45 12.35
C PRO A 166 11.83 -5.32 10.89
N MET A 167 11.46 -4.24 10.21
CA MET A 167 11.91 -3.92 8.86
C MET A 167 12.17 -2.41 8.75
N TRP A 168 13.24 -2.01 8.10
CA TRP A 168 13.51 -0.60 7.83
C TRP A 168 12.31 0.09 7.18
N ALA A 169 11.99 1.32 7.61
CA ALA A 169 10.78 2.02 7.18
C ALA A 169 10.75 2.25 5.67
N THR A 170 11.87 2.63 5.05
CA THR A 170 11.95 2.92 3.61
C THR A 170 11.65 1.71 2.73
N PRO A 171 12.29 0.52 2.91
CA PRO A 171 11.93 -0.68 2.17
C PRO A 171 10.48 -1.11 2.39
N ASN A 172 9.97 -1.00 3.62
CA ASN A 172 8.59 -1.38 3.94
C ASN A 172 7.56 -0.48 3.21
N MET A 173 7.79 0.81 3.14
CA MET A 173 6.94 1.74 2.39
C MET A 173 6.98 1.47 0.89
N LYS A 174 8.16 1.19 0.29
CA LYS A 174 8.28 0.80 -1.12
C LYS A 174 7.50 -0.48 -1.41
N ARG A 175 7.64 -1.52 -0.57
CA ARG A 175 6.88 -2.77 -0.68
C ARG A 175 5.37 -2.53 -0.70
N ALA A 176 4.84 -1.62 0.11
CA ALA A 176 3.42 -1.26 0.13
C ALA A 176 2.95 -0.57 -1.18
N GLN A 177 3.82 0.16 -1.87
CA GLN A 177 3.50 0.79 -3.17
C GLN A 177 3.39 -0.23 -4.31
N TYR A 178 4.25 -1.26 -4.34
CA TYR A 178 4.21 -2.33 -5.35
C TYR A 178 2.99 -3.25 -5.23
N ARG A 179 2.33 -3.30 -4.07
CA ARG A 179 1.13 -4.12 -3.83
C ARG A 179 -0.16 -3.51 -4.37
N LYS A 180 -0.14 -2.25 -4.81
CA LYS A 180 -1.31 -1.55 -5.37
C LYS A 180 -1.47 -1.74 -6.88
N LYS A 181 -0.60 -2.49 -7.52
CA LYS A 181 -0.69 -2.93 -8.91
C LYS A 181 -1.24 -4.35 -8.96
#